data_8ebf250e0aa6952802a45c865caa8777
#
_entry.id   8ebf250e0aa6952802a45c865caa8777
#
_cell.length_a   1.000
_cell.length_b   1.000
_cell.length_c   1.000
_cell.angle_alpha   90.00
_cell.angle_beta   90.00
_cell.angle_gamma   90.00
#
_symmetry.space_group_name_H-M   'P 1'
#
loop_
_entity.id
_entity.type
_entity.pdbx_description
1 polymer ?
#
loop_
_entity_poly.entity_id
_entity_poly.type
_entity_poly.pdbx_seq_one_letter_code
_entity_poly.pdbx_strand_id
1 'polypeptide(L)'
;ESEKDFQYFLGDSETILDNIKNIDYIVTSPPYHNILQNKGAGIRKENKKGYRVGSRIGVDYYSDSLNDLGNKKTYTDFLNSFKSIMVKSFTVLNNKKYCSIVISDFTVNKKEVGVQGDMINLMQEIGFEFVGTIALLQNNKPLYPFGYPYAYKINHHHQNIINFRKVIEE
;
A
#
# COMPACT_ATOMS: atom_id res chain seq x y z
N GLU A 1 -14.91 1.29 -32.98
CA GLU A 1 -14.31 1.36 -31.65
C GLU A 1 -13.57 0.06 -31.43
N SER A 2 -12.21 0.12 -31.36
CA SER A 2 -11.40 -1.05 -31.07
C SER A 2 -11.73 -1.52 -29.65
N GLU A 3 -12.13 -2.78 -29.48
CA GLU A 3 -12.14 -3.43 -28.19
C GLU A 3 -10.77 -3.22 -27.57
N LYS A 4 -10.73 -2.56 -26.40
CA LYS A 4 -9.49 -2.41 -25.65
C LYS A 4 -9.13 -3.78 -25.11
N ASP A 5 -8.12 -4.39 -25.69
CA ASP A 5 -7.56 -5.64 -25.21
C ASP A 5 -6.98 -5.40 -23.80
N PHE A 6 -7.69 -5.87 -22.78
CA PHE A 6 -7.14 -5.95 -21.44
C PHE A 6 -7.01 -7.42 -21.03
N GLN A 7 -5.93 -7.72 -20.34
CA GLN A 7 -5.68 -9.04 -19.80
C GLN A 7 -5.85 -9.01 -18.28
N TYR A 8 -6.50 -10.01 -17.76
CA TYR A 8 -6.71 -10.17 -16.33
C TYR A 8 -5.97 -11.41 -15.82
N PHE A 9 -5.11 -11.23 -14.83
CA PHE A 9 -4.36 -12.31 -14.19
C PHE A 9 -4.77 -12.42 -12.73
N LEU A 10 -5.23 -13.60 -12.31
CA LEU A 10 -5.57 -13.90 -10.93
C LEU A 10 -4.48 -14.76 -10.32
N GLY A 11 -3.87 -14.30 -9.21
CA GLY A 11 -2.87 -15.06 -8.46
C GLY A 11 -1.91 -14.19 -7.68
N ASP A 12 -0.85 -14.81 -7.19
CA ASP A 12 0.21 -14.15 -6.44
C ASP A 12 1.08 -13.30 -7.37
N SER A 13 1.24 -12.02 -7.03
CA SER A 13 2.04 -11.07 -7.83
C SER A 13 3.50 -11.53 -7.99
N GLU A 14 4.07 -12.20 -6.99
CA GLU A 14 5.45 -12.72 -7.09
C GLU A 14 5.62 -13.77 -8.18
N THR A 15 4.57 -14.54 -8.49
CA THR A 15 4.63 -15.58 -9.51
C THR A 15 4.11 -15.10 -10.87
N ILE A 16 3.08 -14.26 -10.87
CA ILE A 16 2.47 -13.75 -12.10
C ILE A 16 3.43 -12.83 -12.86
N LEU A 17 4.18 -11.98 -12.15
CA LEU A 17 5.11 -11.04 -12.77
C LEU A 17 6.21 -11.73 -13.59
N ASP A 18 6.55 -12.98 -13.31
CA ASP A 18 7.53 -13.75 -14.08
C ASP A 18 7.06 -14.01 -15.54
N ASN A 19 5.76 -13.94 -15.79
CA ASN A 19 5.14 -14.19 -17.08
C ASN A 19 4.74 -12.89 -17.82
N ILE A 20 4.97 -11.73 -17.22
CA ILE A 20 4.64 -10.42 -17.79
C ILE A 20 5.90 -9.77 -18.33
N LYS A 21 5.79 -9.03 -19.42
CA LYS A 21 6.91 -8.30 -20.05
C LYS A 21 6.43 -7.00 -20.68
N ASN A 22 7.37 -6.09 -20.89
CA ASN A 22 7.15 -4.86 -21.68
C ASN A 22 6.04 -3.96 -21.12
N ILE A 23 6.10 -3.67 -19.83
CA ILE A 23 5.15 -2.78 -19.16
C ILE A 23 5.60 -1.34 -19.29
N ASP A 24 4.69 -0.45 -19.67
CA ASP A 24 4.97 0.99 -19.81
C ASP A 24 4.57 1.80 -18.59
N TYR A 25 3.71 1.27 -17.72
CA TYR A 25 3.33 1.95 -16.48
C TYR A 25 2.82 0.96 -15.44
N ILE A 26 3.27 1.13 -14.22
CA ILE A 26 2.80 0.35 -13.08
C ILE A 26 2.12 1.30 -12.09
N VAL A 27 0.91 0.95 -11.66
CA VAL A 27 0.25 1.60 -10.53
C VAL A 27 -0.24 0.53 -9.56
N THR A 28 0.05 0.73 -8.28
CA THR A 28 -0.37 -0.21 -7.23
C THR A 28 -0.72 0.53 -5.93
N SER A 29 -1.65 -0.06 -5.19
CA SER A 29 -1.98 0.32 -3.82
C SER A 29 -1.86 -0.95 -2.97
N PRO A 30 -0.69 -1.22 -2.38
CA PRO A 30 -0.51 -2.45 -1.61
C PRO A 30 -1.44 -2.51 -0.40
N PRO A 31 -1.84 -3.70 0.06
CA PRO A 31 -2.53 -3.87 1.32
C PRO A 31 -1.72 -3.24 2.45
N TYR A 32 -2.37 -2.56 3.38
CA TYR A 32 -1.69 -2.01 4.55
C TYR A 32 -1.39 -3.13 5.53
N HIS A 33 -0.16 -3.15 6.03
CA HIS A 33 0.27 -4.14 7.03
C HIS A 33 -0.67 -4.14 8.24
N ASN A 34 -1.30 -5.29 8.50
CA ASN A 34 -2.12 -5.58 9.68
C ASN A 34 -3.25 -4.57 9.99
N ILE A 35 -3.62 -3.69 9.03
CA ILE A 35 -4.62 -2.64 9.29
C ILE A 35 -6.02 -3.20 9.56
N LEU A 36 -6.38 -4.34 8.96
CA LEU A 36 -7.68 -4.98 9.13
C LEU A 36 -7.77 -5.71 10.46
N GLN A 37 -6.66 -6.22 10.99
CA GLN A 37 -6.57 -6.93 12.25
C GLN A 37 -6.42 -5.98 13.46
N ASN A 38 -6.11 -4.71 13.24
CA ASN A 38 -6.03 -3.71 14.29
C ASN A 38 -7.41 -3.52 14.93
N LYS A 39 -7.63 -4.18 16.06
CA LYS A 39 -8.74 -3.90 16.98
C LYS A 39 -8.45 -2.54 17.61
N GLY A 40 -8.86 -1.47 16.93
CA GLY A 40 -8.64 -0.10 17.40
C GLY A 40 -9.12 0.04 18.84
N ALA A 41 -8.30 0.65 19.70
CA ALA A 41 -8.66 1.04 21.06
C ALA A 41 -9.62 2.26 21.05
N GLY A 42 -10.62 2.28 20.16
CA GLY A 42 -11.70 3.23 20.19
C GLY A 42 -12.74 2.81 21.23
N ILE A 43 -13.46 3.77 21.80
CA ILE A 43 -14.61 3.53 22.67
C ILE A 43 -15.64 2.73 21.85
N ARG A 44 -15.57 1.40 21.94
CA ARG A 44 -16.59 0.51 21.40
C ARG A 44 -17.81 0.59 22.30
N LYS A 45 -18.84 1.25 21.87
CA LYS A 45 -20.17 0.95 22.41
C LYS A 45 -20.55 -0.43 21.88
N GLU A 46 -20.70 -1.39 22.77
CA GLU A 46 -20.88 -2.83 22.51
C GLU A 46 -22.02 -3.19 21.54
N ASN A 47 -22.92 -2.27 21.21
CA ASN A 47 -24.12 -2.54 20.44
C ASN A 47 -24.22 -1.84 19.07
N LYS A 48 -23.14 -1.24 18.56
CA LYS A 48 -23.14 -0.75 17.18
C LYS A 48 -22.30 -1.66 16.30
N LYS A 49 -22.98 -2.48 15.51
CA LYS A 49 -22.38 -3.17 14.37
C LYS A 49 -21.50 -2.18 13.60
N GLY A 50 -20.20 -2.44 13.61
CA GLY A 50 -19.29 -1.82 12.67
C GLY A 50 -18.82 -0.42 13.03
N TYR A 51 -17.81 -0.32 13.87
CA TYR A 51 -16.97 0.88 13.93
C TYR A 51 -16.05 1.01 12.70
N ARG A 52 -16.12 0.06 11.78
CA ARG A 52 -15.51 0.15 10.46
C ARG A 52 -16.55 0.65 9.50
N VAL A 53 -16.50 1.93 9.20
CA VAL A 53 -17.38 2.56 8.22
C VAL A 53 -16.97 2.11 6.81
N GLY A 54 -17.94 1.69 6.01
CA GLY A 54 -17.71 1.33 4.60
C GLY A 54 -17.43 -0.16 4.37
N SER A 55 -16.74 -0.47 3.28
CA SER A 55 -16.49 -1.82 2.78
C SER A 55 -15.66 -2.75 3.69
N ARG A 56 -15.19 -2.24 4.83
CA ARG A 56 -14.39 -3.00 5.80
C ARG A 56 -15.22 -3.67 6.91
N ILE A 57 -16.53 -3.52 6.92
CA ILE A 57 -17.39 -4.14 7.93
C ILE A 57 -17.34 -5.66 7.74
N GLY A 58 -16.84 -6.37 8.76
CA GLY A 58 -16.77 -7.83 8.76
C GLY A 58 -15.62 -8.44 7.95
N VAL A 59 -14.68 -7.63 7.44
CA VAL A 59 -13.48 -8.11 6.75
C VAL A 59 -12.28 -7.95 7.67
N ASP A 60 -11.70 -9.07 8.10
CA ASP A 60 -10.52 -9.10 8.97
C ASP A 60 -9.22 -9.33 8.19
N TYR A 61 -9.31 -9.79 6.95
CA TYR A 61 -8.18 -10.11 6.05
C TYR A 61 -8.51 -9.66 4.63
N TYR A 62 -7.50 -9.36 3.83
CA TYR A 62 -7.65 -9.18 2.38
C TYR A 62 -7.79 -10.53 1.68
N SER A 63 -7.03 -11.53 2.13
CA SER A 63 -7.12 -12.92 1.72
C SER A 63 -6.64 -13.85 2.85
N ASP A 64 -6.90 -15.15 2.75
CA ASP A 64 -6.41 -16.16 3.70
C ASP A 64 -4.97 -16.60 3.41
N SER A 65 -4.35 -16.07 2.37
CA SER A 65 -2.98 -16.42 1.97
C SER A 65 -1.95 -15.88 2.95
N LEU A 66 -0.97 -16.71 3.31
CA LEU A 66 0.21 -16.29 4.07
C LEU A 66 1.12 -15.35 3.25
N ASN A 67 1.00 -15.36 1.92
CA ASN A 67 1.74 -14.48 1.02
C ASN A 67 1.12 -13.08 0.93
N ASP A 68 -0.13 -12.90 1.38
CA ASP A 68 -0.75 -11.58 1.43
C ASP A 68 0.07 -10.63 2.29
N LEU A 69 0.40 -9.47 1.72
CA LEU A 69 1.19 -8.42 2.39
C LEU A 69 0.51 -7.94 3.69
N GLY A 70 -0.83 -7.88 3.71
CA GLY A 70 -1.60 -7.48 4.88
C GLY A 70 -1.51 -8.47 6.04
N ASN A 71 -1.13 -9.74 5.78
CA ASN A 71 -1.06 -10.82 6.77
C ASN A 71 0.35 -11.06 7.31
N LYS A 72 1.36 -10.31 6.86
CA LYS A 72 2.74 -10.49 7.33
C LYS A 72 2.84 -10.22 8.84
N LYS A 73 3.65 -11.01 9.53
CA LYS A 73 3.75 -10.95 11.00
C LYS A 73 4.35 -9.66 11.52
N THR A 74 5.37 -9.16 10.85
CA THR A 74 6.05 -7.92 11.22
C THR A 74 6.02 -6.92 10.08
N TYR A 75 6.21 -5.65 10.43
CA TYR A 75 6.34 -4.60 9.42
C TYR A 75 7.57 -4.82 8.53
N THR A 76 8.64 -5.37 9.09
CA THR A 76 9.84 -5.72 8.31
C THR A 76 9.54 -6.84 7.30
N ASP A 77 8.77 -7.86 7.67
CA ASP A 77 8.37 -8.92 6.73
C ASP A 77 7.47 -8.36 5.61
N PHE A 78 6.61 -7.41 5.95
CA PHE A 78 5.81 -6.67 4.96
C PHE A 78 6.71 -5.94 3.95
N LEU A 79 7.69 -5.16 4.42
CA LEU A 79 8.63 -4.44 3.56
C LEU A 79 9.46 -5.39 2.69
N ASN A 80 9.97 -6.49 3.25
CA ASN A 80 10.75 -7.48 2.50
C ASN A 80 9.93 -8.15 1.39
N SER A 81 8.69 -8.54 1.69
CA SER A 81 7.80 -9.14 0.70
C SER A 81 7.38 -8.13 -0.38
N PHE A 82 7.13 -6.88 0.01
CA PHE A 82 6.87 -5.81 -0.95
C PHE A 82 8.08 -5.56 -1.84
N LYS A 83 9.30 -5.55 -1.27
CA LYS A 83 10.55 -5.42 -2.03
C LYS A 83 10.70 -6.51 -3.08
N SER A 84 10.41 -7.76 -2.74
CA SER A 84 10.45 -8.90 -3.68
C SER A 84 9.55 -8.66 -4.91
N ILE A 85 8.30 -8.22 -4.69
CA ILE A 85 7.37 -7.87 -5.77
C ILE A 85 7.92 -6.72 -6.60
N MET A 86 8.48 -5.68 -5.97
CA MET A 86 8.95 -4.49 -6.67
C MET A 86 10.24 -4.72 -7.46
N VAL A 87 11.10 -5.66 -7.05
CA VAL A 87 12.25 -6.11 -7.85
C VAL A 87 11.76 -6.73 -9.16
N LYS A 88 10.75 -7.60 -9.11
CA LYS A 88 10.15 -8.17 -10.33
C LYS A 88 9.46 -7.10 -11.17
N SER A 89 8.76 -6.18 -10.53
CA SER A 89 8.13 -5.03 -11.19
C SER A 89 9.17 -4.17 -11.93
N PHE A 90 10.33 -3.96 -11.33
CA PHE A 90 11.44 -3.26 -12.00
C PHE A 90 11.91 -4.01 -13.25
N THR A 91 12.01 -5.34 -13.18
CA THR A 91 12.43 -6.16 -14.32
C THR A 91 11.48 -6.04 -15.50
N VAL A 92 10.16 -6.11 -15.27
CA VAL A 92 9.14 -6.11 -16.34
C VAL A 92 8.82 -4.72 -16.88
N LEU A 93 9.11 -3.66 -16.12
CA LEU A 93 8.90 -2.27 -16.54
C LEU A 93 9.95 -1.89 -17.60
N ASN A 94 9.52 -1.28 -18.69
CA ASN A 94 10.41 -0.76 -19.74
C ASN A 94 11.31 0.37 -19.22
N ASN A 95 12.48 0.54 -19.81
CA ASN A 95 13.40 1.64 -19.47
C ASN A 95 12.72 2.99 -19.71
N LYS A 96 13.04 3.99 -18.87
CA LYS A 96 12.51 5.36 -18.89
C LYS A 96 11.01 5.45 -18.57
N LYS A 97 10.38 4.37 -18.08
CA LYS A 97 8.95 4.30 -17.72
C LYS A 97 8.73 4.43 -16.21
N TYR A 98 7.47 4.56 -15.80
CA TYR A 98 7.10 5.01 -14.46
C TYR A 98 6.36 3.95 -13.66
N CYS A 99 6.54 4.04 -12.33
CA CYS A 99 5.80 3.27 -11.34
C CYS A 99 5.24 4.22 -10.27
N SER A 100 3.96 4.08 -9.92
CA SER A 100 3.31 4.85 -8.87
C SER A 100 2.77 3.95 -7.78
N ILE A 101 3.08 4.29 -6.53
CA ILE A 101 2.59 3.59 -5.34
C ILE A 101 1.65 4.51 -4.58
N VAL A 102 0.41 4.05 -4.34
CA VAL A 102 -0.61 4.80 -3.58
C VAL A 102 -0.70 4.21 -2.18
N ILE A 103 -0.21 4.97 -1.19
CA ILE A 103 -0.17 4.51 0.20
C ILE A 103 -0.25 5.68 1.17
N SER A 104 -0.82 5.47 2.36
CA SER A 104 -0.75 6.42 3.48
C SER A 104 0.18 5.88 4.56
N ASP A 105 0.68 6.77 5.39
CA ASP A 105 1.25 6.36 6.67
C ASP A 105 0.19 5.71 7.54
N PHE A 106 0.60 4.80 8.40
CA PHE A 106 -0.27 4.05 9.30
C PHE A 106 0.45 3.67 10.60
N THR A 107 -0.31 3.18 11.56
CA THR A 107 0.24 2.76 12.85
C THR A 107 0.54 1.27 12.87
N VAL A 108 1.71 0.90 13.35
CA VAL A 108 2.11 -0.47 13.66
C VAL A 108 2.35 -0.56 15.17
N ASN A 109 1.68 -1.49 15.85
CA ASN A 109 1.78 -1.64 17.30
C ASN A 109 1.54 -0.31 18.06
N LYS A 110 0.54 0.46 17.64
CA LYS A 110 0.16 1.77 18.17
C LYS A 110 1.19 2.90 17.97
N LYS A 111 2.26 2.66 17.23
CA LYS A 111 3.26 3.66 16.85
C LYS A 111 3.04 4.06 15.39
N GLU A 112 3.15 5.35 15.12
CA GLU A 112 3.12 5.87 13.77
C GLU A 112 4.37 5.42 13.00
N VAL A 113 4.20 5.03 11.74
CA VAL A 113 5.27 4.60 10.84
C VAL A 113 5.26 5.48 9.60
N GLY A 114 6.42 6.03 9.26
CA GLY A 114 6.60 6.85 8.07
C GLY A 114 6.75 6.00 6.82
N VAL A 115 5.65 5.37 6.42
CA VAL A 115 5.61 4.39 5.31
C VAL A 115 6.09 5.00 4.00
N GLN A 116 5.78 6.27 3.76
CA GLN A 116 6.25 6.98 2.57
C GLN A 116 7.78 6.97 2.48
N GLY A 117 8.47 7.29 3.58
CA GLY A 117 9.93 7.30 3.62
C GLY A 117 10.53 5.92 3.38
N ASP A 118 9.95 4.90 4.02
CA ASP A 118 10.39 3.52 3.87
C ASP A 118 10.22 3.02 2.42
N MET A 119 9.08 3.37 1.78
CA MET A 119 8.85 3.02 0.37
C MET A 119 9.83 3.72 -0.58
N ILE A 120 10.14 5.01 -0.34
CA ILE A 120 11.11 5.73 -1.15
C ILE A 120 12.48 5.06 -1.06
N ASN A 121 12.97 4.80 0.15
CA ASN A 121 14.27 4.16 0.36
C ASN A 121 14.32 2.77 -0.29
N LEU A 122 13.30 1.95 -0.07
CA LEU A 122 13.20 0.61 -0.62
C LEU A 122 13.23 0.61 -2.16
N MET A 123 12.48 1.52 -2.79
CA MET A 123 12.44 1.62 -4.25
C MET A 123 13.76 2.11 -4.83
N GLN A 124 14.43 3.05 -4.16
CA GLN A 124 15.76 3.52 -4.57
C GLN A 124 16.82 2.41 -4.43
N GLU A 125 16.75 1.58 -3.38
CA GLU A 125 17.61 0.41 -3.24
C GLU A 125 17.43 -0.63 -4.36
N ILE A 126 16.23 -0.74 -4.94
CA ILE A 126 15.95 -1.60 -6.11
C ILE A 126 16.57 -1.01 -7.40
N GLY A 127 16.79 0.30 -7.45
CA GLY A 127 17.30 1.02 -8.61
C GLY A 127 16.31 1.96 -9.29
N PHE A 128 15.14 2.18 -8.69
CA PHE A 128 14.23 3.23 -9.18
C PHE A 128 14.73 4.62 -8.81
N GLU A 129 14.54 5.55 -9.70
CA GLU A 129 14.71 6.99 -9.43
C GLU A 129 13.41 7.55 -8.80
N PHE A 130 13.52 8.22 -7.66
CA PHE A 130 12.37 8.90 -7.05
C PHE A 130 12.08 10.20 -7.79
N VAL A 131 10.83 10.37 -8.27
CA VAL A 131 10.41 11.51 -9.11
C VAL A 131 9.58 12.53 -8.34
N GLY A 132 8.98 12.14 -7.23
CA GLY A 132 8.19 13.02 -6.39
C GLY A 132 6.91 12.38 -5.87
N THR A 133 6.24 13.10 -4.96
CA THR A 133 5.00 12.65 -4.33
C THR A 133 3.87 13.63 -4.61
N ILE A 134 2.69 13.09 -4.91
CA ILE A 134 1.44 13.84 -5.01
C ILE A 134 0.58 13.49 -3.80
N ALA A 135 0.06 14.50 -3.09
CA ALA A 135 -0.89 14.30 -2.02
C ALA A 135 -2.31 14.17 -2.58
N LEU A 136 -2.91 12.99 -2.42
CA LEU A 136 -4.31 12.74 -2.77
C LEU A 136 -5.20 13.04 -1.56
N LEU A 137 -5.84 14.19 -1.56
CA LEU A 137 -6.71 14.62 -0.46
C LEU A 137 -8.00 13.79 -0.41
N GLN A 138 -8.40 13.40 0.80
CA GLN A 138 -9.61 12.62 1.05
C GLN A 138 -10.62 13.47 1.83
N ASN A 139 -11.25 14.41 1.15
CA ASN A 139 -12.14 15.41 1.74
C ASN A 139 -13.36 14.83 2.48
N ASN A 140 -13.74 13.59 2.17
CA ASN A 140 -14.90 12.93 2.79
C ASN A 140 -14.56 12.19 4.11
N LYS A 141 -13.30 12.22 4.56
CA LYS A 141 -12.93 11.61 5.84
C LYS A 141 -13.28 12.56 6.99
N PRO A 142 -14.09 12.11 7.96
CA PRO A 142 -14.35 12.91 9.15
C PRO A 142 -13.14 12.97 10.06
N LEU A 143 -13.01 14.10 10.78
CA LEU A 143 -12.01 14.25 11.85
C LEU A 143 -12.48 13.53 13.11
N TYR A 144 -11.62 12.73 13.70
CA TYR A 144 -11.87 12.05 14.96
C TYR A 144 -10.81 12.44 16.01
N PRO A 145 -11.20 12.66 17.28
CA PRO A 145 -10.27 12.91 18.37
C PRO A 145 -9.64 11.60 18.84
N PHE A 146 -8.84 10.96 18.01
CA PHE A 146 -8.21 9.69 18.34
C PHE A 146 -7.31 9.80 19.56
N GLY A 147 -7.58 8.96 20.56
CA GLY A 147 -6.78 8.88 21.76
C GLY A 147 -7.05 9.97 22.80
N TYR A 148 -7.84 10.99 22.49
CA TYR A 148 -8.21 12.03 23.45
C TYR A 148 -9.04 11.44 24.64
N PRO A 149 -8.83 11.85 25.89
CA PRO A 149 -7.85 12.87 26.35
C PRO A 149 -6.46 12.32 26.67
N TYR A 150 -6.21 11.02 26.54
CA TYR A 150 -4.97 10.37 27.00
C TYR A 150 -3.83 10.44 25.99
N ALA A 151 -4.14 10.58 24.71
CA ALA A 151 -3.16 10.71 23.65
C ALA A 151 -3.75 11.54 22.50
N TYR A 152 -2.88 12.22 21.76
CA TYR A 152 -3.24 12.86 20.51
C TYR A 152 -2.71 12.04 19.35
N LYS A 153 -3.59 11.67 18.40
CA LYS A 153 -3.22 10.98 17.18
C LYS A 153 -3.62 11.80 15.98
N ILE A 154 -2.72 11.88 15.01
CA ILE A 154 -2.96 12.58 13.76
C ILE A 154 -4.00 11.83 12.94
N ASN A 155 -4.93 12.57 12.33
CA ASN A 155 -5.85 12.04 11.35
C ASN A 155 -5.23 12.09 9.97
N HIS A 156 -5.19 10.96 9.27
CA HIS A 156 -4.68 10.90 7.90
C HIS A 156 -5.79 11.24 6.90
N HIS A 157 -5.79 12.46 6.39
CA HIS A 157 -6.76 12.98 5.42
C HIS A 157 -6.25 12.93 3.98
N HIS A 158 -5.10 12.35 3.73
CA HIS A 158 -4.54 12.17 2.40
C HIS A 158 -3.94 10.79 2.24
N GLN A 159 -3.71 10.42 1.00
CA GLN A 159 -2.82 9.35 0.60
C GLN A 159 -1.67 9.94 -0.19
N ASN A 160 -0.54 9.29 -0.16
CA ASN A 160 0.62 9.65 -0.97
C ASN A 160 0.59 8.83 -2.25
N ILE A 161 0.69 9.50 -3.39
CA ILE A 161 1.00 8.88 -4.68
C ILE A 161 2.48 9.12 -4.91
N ILE A 162 3.29 8.10 -4.62
CA ILE A 162 4.74 8.17 -4.69
C ILE A 162 5.15 7.70 -6.08
N ASN A 163 5.84 8.57 -6.82
CA ASN A 163 6.16 8.32 -8.22
C ASN A 163 7.65 8.00 -8.37
N PHE A 164 7.92 6.99 -9.18
CA PHE A 164 9.25 6.49 -9.47
C PHE A 164 9.43 6.30 -10.97
N ARG A 165 10.68 6.32 -11.42
CA ARG A 165 11.06 6.07 -12.80
C ARG A 165 12.14 5.00 -12.85
N LYS A 166 12.06 4.08 -13.81
CA LYS A 166 13.16 3.19 -14.13
C LYS A 166 14.11 3.90 -15.08
N VAL A 167 15.37 4.04 -14.70
CA VAL A 167 16.44 4.58 -15.56
C VAL A 167 17.60 3.60 -15.51
N ILE A 168 17.89 2.99 -16.65
CA ILE A 168 19.09 2.17 -16.87
C ILE A 168 19.94 2.95 -17.87
N GLU A 169 21.11 3.39 -17.44
CA GLU A 169 22.11 3.99 -18.33
C GLU A 169 22.62 2.91 -19.29
N GLU A 170 22.72 3.28 -20.56
CA GLU A 170 23.24 2.41 -21.63
C GLU A 170 24.75 2.38 -21.63
#